data_d6913169e7f268b2522e4904e25e63e9
#
_entry.id   d6913169e7f268b2522e4904e25e63e9
#
_cell.length_a   1.000
_cell.length_b   1.000
_cell.length_c   1.000
_cell.angle_alpha   90.00
_cell.angle_beta   90.00
_cell.angle_gamma   90.00
#
_symmetry.space_group_name_H-M   'P 1'
#
loop_
_entity.id
_entity.type
_entity.pdbx_description
1 polymer ?
#
loop_
_entity_poly.entity_id
_entity_poly.type
_entity_poly.pdbx_seq_one_letter_code
_entity_poly.pdbx_strand_id
1 'polypeptide(L)'
;LSGIAVLTALGLMACGSSGSGQTEAKGSVSGNSGPEAAANEGALNFTMALVDNSQSNYYKGAEKIAELVSEATEGNIQLTIQAGGVLGGEADTLDMAIQGDLDIATCANSVLANYIPEMSILDQAFLWDSADQANYAVQNELGDLISAEAEKHGLHVIGYLESGFRDVFSKKPIQTPADFKGVKIRVMQNEGQLAAFTAFGANPVAISAS
;
A
#
# COMPACT_ATOMS: atom_id res chain seq x y z
N LEU A 1 -11.08 -2.77 29.45
CA LEU A 1 -12.11 -3.65 30.06
C LEU A 1 -13.38 -3.61 29.24
N SER A 2 -13.74 -4.80 28.73
CA SER A 2 -15.09 -5.20 28.22
C SER A 2 -15.41 -4.74 26.78
N GLY A 3 -15.91 -5.57 25.92
CA GLY A 3 -16.39 -6.95 26.00
C GLY A 3 -16.63 -7.48 24.59
N ILE A 4 -16.31 -8.72 24.45
CA ILE A 4 -16.59 -9.55 23.27
C ILE A 4 -18.07 -9.88 23.24
N ALA A 5 -18.76 -9.60 22.13
CA ALA A 5 -20.09 -10.12 21.84
C ALA A 5 -20.00 -11.14 20.70
N VAL A 6 -20.08 -12.41 21.08
CA VAL A 6 -20.29 -13.56 20.16
C VAL A 6 -21.78 -13.64 19.86
N LEU A 7 -22.16 -13.53 18.59
CA LEU A 7 -23.52 -13.89 18.14
C LEU A 7 -23.43 -15.16 17.27
N THR A 8 -23.84 -16.27 17.88
CA THR A 8 -24.17 -17.52 17.18
C THR A 8 -25.57 -17.43 16.62
N ALA A 9 -25.74 -17.61 15.33
CA ALA A 9 -27.04 -17.88 14.72
C ALA A 9 -27.01 -19.27 14.04
N LEU A 10 -27.69 -20.21 14.67
CA LEU A 10 -28.14 -21.47 14.03
C LEU A 10 -29.33 -21.17 13.11
N GLY A 11 -29.32 -21.73 11.94
CA GLY A 11 -30.50 -21.75 11.06
C GLY A 11 -30.47 -22.94 10.11
N LEU A 12 -31.43 -23.83 10.32
CA LEU A 12 -31.62 -25.15 9.70
C LEU A 12 -31.98 -25.13 8.20
N MET A 13 -31.53 -26.18 7.53
CA MET A 13 -32.04 -26.99 6.43
C MET A 13 -33.31 -26.59 5.68
N ALA A 14 -33.24 -26.73 4.33
CA ALA A 14 -34.25 -27.42 3.55
C ALA A 14 -33.66 -27.94 2.22
N CYS A 15 -33.90 -29.22 1.95
CA CYS A 15 -33.61 -29.94 0.71
C CYS A 15 -34.58 -29.53 -0.41
N GLY A 16 -34.11 -29.61 -1.68
CA GLY A 16 -34.97 -29.58 -2.86
C GLY A 16 -34.16 -29.90 -4.11
N SER A 17 -34.47 -31.01 -4.75
CA SER A 17 -33.75 -31.73 -5.79
C SER A 17 -33.99 -31.24 -7.21
N SER A 18 -33.04 -31.65 -8.07
CA SER A 18 -33.11 -32.03 -9.50
C SER A 18 -33.08 -30.99 -10.60
N GLY A 19 -32.11 -31.18 -11.52
CA GLY A 19 -32.17 -30.73 -12.89
C GLY A 19 -30.82 -30.47 -13.57
N SER A 20 -30.31 -31.48 -14.21
CA SER A 20 -29.25 -31.63 -15.21
C SER A 20 -28.91 -30.44 -16.12
N GLY A 21 -27.62 -30.25 -16.42
CA GLY A 21 -27.11 -29.48 -17.55
C GLY A 21 -25.60 -29.26 -17.48
N GLN A 22 -24.81 -30.18 -18.05
CA GLN A 22 -23.37 -30.04 -18.27
C GLN A 22 -23.05 -28.92 -19.24
N THR A 23 -22.04 -28.11 -18.94
CA THR A 23 -21.00 -27.77 -19.93
C THR A 23 -19.75 -27.32 -19.17
N GLU A 24 -18.67 -28.08 -19.31
CA GLU A 24 -17.33 -27.80 -18.81
C GLU A 24 -16.70 -26.64 -19.60
N ALA A 25 -16.15 -25.68 -18.88
CA ALA A 25 -15.09 -24.83 -19.38
C ALA A 25 -13.99 -24.75 -18.31
N LYS A 26 -12.98 -25.61 -18.46
CA LYS A 26 -11.72 -25.54 -17.72
C LYS A 26 -10.95 -24.27 -18.15
N GLY A 27 -10.99 -23.25 -17.33
CA GLY A 27 -10.03 -22.16 -17.33
C GLY A 27 -9.06 -22.37 -16.16
N SER A 28 -7.92 -22.98 -16.42
CA SER A 28 -6.84 -23.13 -15.44
C SER A 28 -6.17 -21.78 -15.26
N VAL A 29 -6.50 -21.07 -14.21
CA VAL A 29 -5.70 -19.95 -13.70
C VAL A 29 -4.63 -20.57 -12.83
N SER A 30 -3.40 -20.63 -13.37
CA SER A 30 -2.21 -20.99 -12.60
C SER A 30 -1.90 -19.84 -11.62
N GLY A 31 -2.44 -19.94 -10.41
CA GLY A 31 -2.02 -19.12 -9.29
C GLY A 31 -0.61 -19.55 -8.88
N ASN A 32 0.34 -18.62 -8.99
CA ASN A 32 1.69 -18.79 -8.45
C ASN A 32 1.59 -18.56 -6.94
N SER A 33 1.27 -19.61 -6.20
CA SER A 33 1.36 -19.65 -4.74
C SER A 33 2.84 -19.73 -4.37
N GLY A 34 3.35 -18.68 -3.72
CA GLY A 34 4.62 -18.72 -2.99
C GLY A 34 4.59 -19.82 -1.91
N PRO A 35 5.73 -20.11 -1.25
CA PRO A 35 5.84 -21.22 -0.32
C PRO A 35 4.81 -21.06 0.81
N GLU A 36 3.86 -21.99 0.83
CA GLU A 36 2.85 -22.14 1.88
C GLU A 36 3.56 -22.58 3.16
N ALA A 37 3.84 -21.65 4.05
CA ALA A 37 4.34 -21.98 5.39
C ALA A 37 3.25 -22.75 6.13
N ALA A 38 3.62 -23.85 6.78
CA ALA A 38 2.70 -24.67 7.56
C ALA A 38 2.04 -23.81 8.65
N ALA A 39 0.77 -23.45 8.46
CA ALA A 39 0.02 -22.67 9.43
C ALA A 39 -0.20 -23.49 10.71
N ASN A 40 0.18 -22.95 11.86
CA ASN A 40 -0.19 -23.49 13.15
C ASN A 40 -1.71 -23.33 13.36
N GLU A 41 -2.38 -24.32 13.91
CA GLU A 41 -3.78 -24.18 14.32
C GLU A 41 -3.90 -23.04 15.36
N GLY A 42 -4.58 -21.95 14.98
CA GLY A 42 -4.73 -20.76 15.81
C GLY A 42 -3.81 -19.57 15.43
N ALA A 43 -3.03 -19.69 14.35
CA ALA A 43 -2.23 -18.55 13.86
C ALA A 43 -3.11 -17.37 13.43
N LEU A 44 -2.66 -16.16 13.76
CA LEU A 44 -3.25 -14.92 13.25
C LEU A 44 -2.74 -14.69 11.81
N ASN A 45 -3.66 -14.54 10.89
CA ASN A 45 -3.36 -14.29 9.50
C ASN A 45 -3.71 -12.83 9.16
N PHE A 46 -2.72 -12.05 8.72
CA PHE A 46 -2.90 -10.69 8.27
C PHE A 46 -2.68 -10.61 6.76
N THR A 47 -3.47 -9.78 6.10
CA THR A 47 -3.35 -9.50 4.67
C THR A 47 -2.63 -8.18 4.47
N MET A 48 -1.56 -8.19 3.67
CA MET A 48 -0.79 -7.02 3.26
C MET A 48 -1.03 -6.73 1.78
N ALA A 49 -1.54 -5.55 1.45
CA ALA A 49 -1.71 -5.11 0.09
C ALA A 49 -0.48 -4.36 -0.43
N LEU A 50 -0.12 -4.62 -1.69
CA LEU A 50 0.99 -3.99 -2.38
C LEU A 50 0.60 -3.77 -3.85
N VAL A 51 0.70 -2.54 -4.36
CA VAL A 51 0.40 -2.25 -5.78
C VAL A 51 1.50 -2.71 -6.72
N ASP A 52 2.72 -2.81 -6.22
CA ASP A 52 3.85 -3.31 -6.98
C ASP A 52 3.71 -4.81 -7.30
N ASN A 53 4.26 -5.21 -8.46
CA ASN A 53 4.26 -6.61 -8.87
C ASN A 53 5.29 -7.44 -8.09
N SER A 54 5.19 -8.75 -8.20
CA SER A 54 6.06 -9.72 -7.51
C SER A 54 7.54 -9.69 -7.90
N GLN A 55 7.93 -8.90 -8.91
CA GLN A 55 9.33 -8.72 -9.29
C GLN A 55 9.96 -7.48 -8.64
N SER A 56 9.16 -6.64 -8.00
CA SER A 56 9.63 -5.40 -7.37
C SER A 56 10.49 -5.68 -6.14
N ASN A 57 11.33 -4.72 -5.79
CA ASN A 57 12.08 -4.78 -4.54
C ASN A 57 11.16 -4.65 -3.31
N TYR A 58 10.04 -3.94 -3.44
CA TYR A 58 9.05 -3.82 -2.37
C TYR A 58 8.39 -5.17 -2.06
N TYR A 59 8.04 -5.94 -3.10
CA TYR A 59 7.51 -7.30 -2.89
C TYR A 59 8.51 -8.20 -2.18
N LYS A 60 9.78 -8.19 -2.60
CA LYS A 60 10.85 -8.96 -1.92
C LYS A 60 11.05 -8.52 -0.47
N GLY A 61 10.92 -7.21 -0.22
CA GLY A 61 10.94 -6.66 1.14
C GLY A 61 9.78 -7.17 1.98
N ALA A 62 8.56 -7.16 1.42
CA ALA A 62 7.37 -7.67 2.06
C ALA A 62 7.47 -9.19 2.36
N GLU A 63 7.99 -9.99 1.41
CA GLU A 63 8.28 -11.42 1.65
C GLU A 63 9.24 -11.61 2.82
N LYS A 64 10.31 -10.79 2.88
CA LYS A 64 11.26 -10.88 3.99
C LYS A 64 10.65 -10.45 5.32
N ILE A 65 9.78 -9.46 5.33
CA ILE A 65 9.01 -9.08 6.54
C ILE A 65 8.11 -10.25 6.97
N ALA A 66 7.38 -10.87 6.04
CA ALA A 66 6.52 -12.01 6.33
C ALA A 66 7.31 -13.19 6.93
N GLU A 67 8.47 -13.51 6.36
CA GLU A 67 9.38 -14.53 6.88
C GLU A 67 9.83 -14.22 8.32
N LEU A 68 10.35 -13.00 8.55
CA LEU A 68 10.86 -12.59 9.85
C LEU A 68 9.77 -12.54 10.92
N VAL A 69 8.56 -12.08 10.57
CA VAL A 69 7.43 -12.07 11.49
C VAL A 69 7.02 -13.50 11.85
N SER A 70 6.93 -14.38 10.86
CA SER A 70 6.62 -15.80 11.10
C SER A 70 7.68 -16.45 11.99
N GLU A 71 8.98 -16.24 11.72
CA GLU A 71 10.08 -16.76 12.54
C GLU A 71 10.03 -16.21 13.98
N ALA A 72 9.91 -14.89 14.14
CA ALA A 72 9.91 -14.24 15.44
C ALA A 72 8.71 -14.62 16.31
N THR A 73 7.61 -15.05 15.69
CA THR A 73 6.38 -15.46 16.39
C THR A 73 6.19 -16.97 16.42
N GLU A 74 7.20 -17.75 16.03
CA GLU A 74 7.13 -19.23 15.95
C GLU A 74 5.92 -19.69 15.12
N GLY A 75 5.59 -18.95 14.04
CA GLY A 75 4.46 -19.21 13.15
C GLY A 75 3.09 -18.79 13.69
N ASN A 76 3.02 -18.10 14.83
CA ASN A 76 1.75 -17.61 15.39
C ASN A 76 1.19 -16.38 14.65
N ILE A 77 2.03 -15.65 13.89
CA ILE A 77 1.60 -14.59 12.99
C ILE A 77 2.07 -14.93 11.57
N GLN A 78 1.14 -14.88 10.63
CA GLN A 78 1.39 -15.08 9.20
C GLN A 78 0.95 -13.86 8.41
N LEU A 79 1.73 -13.47 7.40
CA LEU A 79 1.37 -12.38 6.47
C LEU A 79 1.11 -12.96 5.08
N THR A 80 -0.06 -12.68 4.53
CA THR A 80 -0.41 -12.97 3.13
C THR A 80 -0.25 -11.71 2.31
N ILE A 81 0.61 -11.74 1.28
CA ILE A 81 0.91 -10.58 0.43
C ILE A 81 0.03 -10.63 -0.81
N GLN A 82 -0.81 -9.59 -1.00
CA GLN A 82 -1.62 -9.35 -2.18
C GLN A 82 -0.94 -8.29 -3.05
N ALA A 83 -0.13 -8.75 -4.01
CA ALA A 83 0.69 -7.89 -4.86
C ALA A 83 0.05 -7.60 -6.22
N GLY A 84 0.58 -6.60 -6.94
CA GLY A 84 0.16 -6.27 -8.30
C GLY A 84 -1.16 -5.51 -8.38
N GLY A 85 -1.55 -4.83 -7.30
CA GLY A 85 -2.77 -4.02 -7.27
C GLY A 85 -4.07 -4.82 -7.36
N VAL A 86 -4.05 -6.11 -6.99
CA VAL A 86 -5.24 -6.98 -7.06
C VAL A 86 -6.38 -6.53 -6.15
N LEU A 87 -6.08 -5.78 -5.10
CA LEU A 87 -7.06 -5.19 -4.19
C LEU A 87 -7.38 -3.71 -4.52
N GLY A 88 -6.86 -3.19 -5.63
CA GLY A 88 -7.00 -1.80 -6.04
C GLY A 88 -5.70 -1.01 -5.97
N GLY A 89 -5.79 0.31 -6.21
CA GLY A 89 -4.68 1.23 -6.08
C GLY A 89 -4.34 1.55 -4.62
N GLU A 90 -3.28 2.34 -4.41
CA GLU A 90 -2.82 2.71 -3.06
C GLU A 90 -3.90 3.44 -2.24
N ALA A 91 -4.69 4.32 -2.87
CA ALA A 91 -5.79 5.01 -2.19
C ALA A 91 -6.91 4.03 -1.79
N ASP A 92 -7.26 3.08 -2.68
CA ASP A 92 -8.31 2.09 -2.41
C ASP A 92 -7.93 1.20 -1.23
N THR A 93 -6.67 0.70 -1.22
CA THR A 93 -6.17 -0.17 -0.14
C THR A 93 -5.99 0.58 1.19
N LEU A 94 -5.66 1.87 1.14
CA LEU A 94 -5.60 2.71 2.33
C LEU A 94 -6.98 2.96 2.93
N ASP A 95 -8.00 3.21 2.08
CA ASP A 95 -9.40 3.30 2.51
C ASP A 95 -9.86 2.00 3.18
N MET A 96 -9.52 0.84 2.61
CA MET A 96 -9.83 -0.47 3.22
C MET A 96 -9.15 -0.63 4.59
N ALA A 97 -7.89 -0.20 4.74
CA ALA A 97 -7.19 -0.27 6.02
C ALA A 97 -7.83 0.64 7.08
N ILE A 98 -8.22 1.87 6.71
CA ILE A 98 -8.92 2.81 7.62
C ILE A 98 -10.28 2.24 8.06
N GLN A 99 -10.97 1.51 7.17
CA GLN A 99 -12.26 0.88 7.47
C GLN A 99 -12.14 -0.43 8.24
N GLY A 100 -10.93 -0.99 8.33
CA GLY A 100 -10.67 -2.29 8.99
C GLY A 100 -10.94 -3.50 8.09
N ASP A 101 -11.12 -3.30 6.79
CA ASP A 101 -11.32 -4.37 5.79
C ASP A 101 -10.00 -4.95 5.27
N LEU A 102 -8.87 -4.30 5.58
CA LEU A 102 -7.52 -4.72 5.26
C LEU A 102 -6.61 -4.49 6.47
N ASP A 103 -5.75 -5.45 6.76
CA ASP A 103 -4.88 -5.38 7.93
C ASP A 103 -3.68 -4.45 7.71
N ILE A 104 -3.03 -4.54 6.54
CA ILE A 104 -1.82 -3.77 6.22
C ILE A 104 -1.91 -3.23 4.79
N ALA A 105 -1.88 -1.91 4.65
CA ALA A 105 -1.72 -1.23 3.37
C ALA A 105 -0.29 -0.72 3.21
N THR A 106 0.25 -0.82 1.99
CA THR A 106 1.47 -0.09 1.61
C THR A 106 1.09 1.00 0.63
N CYS A 107 1.55 2.21 0.87
CA CYS A 107 1.30 3.33 -0.03
C CYS A 107 2.45 4.32 -0.02
N ALA A 108 2.57 5.09 -1.10
CA ALA A 108 3.47 6.24 -1.13
C ALA A 108 2.98 7.30 -0.13
N ASN A 109 3.92 7.98 0.55
CA ASN A 109 3.59 9.06 1.47
C ASN A 109 2.77 10.19 0.80
N SER A 110 2.95 10.41 -0.50
CA SER A 110 2.14 11.36 -1.27
C SER A 110 0.65 11.00 -1.32
N VAL A 111 0.30 9.72 -1.30
CA VAL A 111 -1.10 9.28 -1.22
C VAL A 111 -1.60 9.41 0.21
N LEU A 112 -0.81 8.97 1.19
CA LEU A 112 -1.15 9.08 2.60
C LEU A 112 -1.35 10.54 3.04
N ALA A 113 -0.64 11.51 2.43
CA ALA A 113 -0.78 12.94 2.70
C ALA A 113 -2.17 13.52 2.36
N ASN A 114 -2.98 12.82 1.57
CA ASN A 114 -4.38 13.21 1.34
C ASN A 114 -5.28 12.92 2.55
N TYR A 115 -4.87 11.99 3.41
CA TYR A 115 -5.57 11.61 4.64
C TYR A 115 -4.92 12.26 5.86
N ILE A 116 -3.60 12.34 5.87
CA ILE A 116 -2.78 12.91 6.94
C ILE A 116 -1.91 14.01 6.33
N PRO A 117 -2.39 15.27 6.28
CA PRO A 117 -1.71 16.37 5.59
C PRO A 117 -0.27 16.61 6.04
N GLU A 118 0.07 16.31 7.28
CA GLU A 118 1.41 16.43 7.86
C GLU A 118 2.45 15.55 7.12
N MET A 119 2.01 14.44 6.53
CA MET A 119 2.84 13.57 5.70
C MET A 119 3.40 14.27 4.47
N SER A 120 2.78 15.38 4.04
CA SER A 120 3.23 16.16 2.88
C SER A 120 4.65 16.72 3.05
N ILE A 121 5.16 16.79 4.27
CA ILE A 121 6.56 17.22 4.51
C ILE A 121 7.56 16.29 3.86
N LEU A 122 7.29 15.00 3.80
CA LEU A 122 8.19 14.02 3.18
C LEU A 122 8.28 14.18 1.66
N ASP A 123 7.28 14.83 1.05
CA ASP A 123 7.17 15.02 -0.41
C ASP A 123 7.59 16.46 -0.84
N GLN A 124 8.11 17.27 0.09
CA GLN A 124 8.54 18.61 -0.24
C GLN A 124 9.74 18.58 -1.18
N ALA A 125 9.61 19.32 -2.29
CA ALA A 125 10.67 19.41 -3.27
C ALA A 125 11.93 20.04 -2.66
N PHE A 126 13.08 19.38 -2.88
CA PHE A 126 14.41 19.86 -2.45
C PHE A 126 14.61 19.99 -0.93
N LEU A 127 13.76 19.36 -0.13
CA LEU A 127 13.92 19.33 1.33
C LEU A 127 15.08 18.44 1.77
N TRP A 128 15.27 17.31 1.10
CA TRP A 128 16.22 16.28 1.48
C TRP A 128 17.47 16.34 0.60
N ASP A 129 18.63 16.43 1.21
CA ASP A 129 19.91 16.41 0.50
C ASP A 129 20.35 14.99 0.12
N SER A 130 19.86 13.98 0.85
CA SER A 130 20.17 12.57 0.60
C SER A 130 19.08 11.64 1.15
N ALA A 131 19.05 10.40 0.65
CA ALA A 131 18.18 9.36 1.18
C ALA A 131 18.51 9.05 2.65
N ASP A 132 19.80 9.05 3.03
CA ASP A 132 20.22 8.83 4.41
C ASP A 132 19.65 9.87 5.37
N GLN A 133 19.60 11.14 4.96
CA GLN A 133 19.00 12.21 5.75
C GLN A 133 17.50 11.99 5.95
N ALA A 134 16.77 11.65 4.89
CA ALA A 134 15.34 11.36 4.95
C ALA A 134 15.07 10.13 5.83
N ASN A 135 15.84 9.04 5.63
CA ASN A 135 15.73 7.82 6.41
C ASN A 135 16.02 8.07 7.89
N TYR A 136 17.06 8.85 8.19
CA TYR A 136 17.34 9.24 9.58
C TYR A 136 16.16 9.99 10.21
N ALA A 137 15.57 10.94 9.49
CA ALA A 137 14.46 11.72 10.02
C ALA A 137 13.23 10.85 10.34
N VAL A 138 12.83 9.95 9.42
CA VAL A 138 11.66 9.08 9.64
C VAL A 138 11.91 7.94 10.64
N GLN A 139 13.16 7.62 10.93
CA GLN A 139 13.51 6.64 11.96
C GLN A 139 13.70 7.27 13.36
N ASN A 140 13.53 8.59 13.48
CA ASN A 140 13.69 9.34 14.70
C ASN A 140 12.49 10.27 14.94
N GLU A 141 12.71 11.49 15.41
CA GLU A 141 11.69 12.42 15.87
C GLU A 141 10.57 12.68 14.85
N LEU A 142 10.89 12.76 13.55
CA LEU A 142 9.88 12.98 12.52
C LEU A 142 8.95 11.75 12.38
N GLY A 143 9.51 10.53 12.46
CA GLY A 143 8.73 9.31 12.43
C GLY A 143 7.78 9.19 13.61
N ASP A 144 8.22 9.57 14.80
CA ASP A 144 7.39 9.59 16.00
C ASP A 144 6.21 10.58 15.85
N LEU A 145 6.47 11.78 15.30
CA LEU A 145 5.43 12.78 15.04
C LEU A 145 4.42 12.28 14.01
N ILE A 146 4.89 11.67 12.92
CA ILE A 146 4.05 11.09 11.87
C ILE A 146 3.19 9.95 12.44
N SER A 147 3.79 9.05 13.21
CA SER A 147 3.07 7.93 13.83
C SER A 147 1.97 8.42 14.77
N ALA A 148 2.28 9.42 15.61
CA ALA A 148 1.30 10.01 16.50
C ALA A 148 0.15 10.70 15.75
N GLU A 149 0.41 11.27 14.57
CA GLU A 149 -0.62 11.87 13.73
C GLU A 149 -1.47 10.79 13.04
N ALA A 150 -0.84 9.73 12.51
CA ALA A 150 -1.52 8.62 11.87
C ALA A 150 -2.53 7.92 12.81
N GLU A 151 -2.20 7.78 14.08
CA GLU A 151 -3.09 7.17 15.07
C GLU A 151 -4.39 7.94 15.25
N LYS A 152 -4.39 9.26 15.09
CA LYS A 152 -5.62 10.08 15.14
C LYS A 152 -6.56 9.78 13.98
N HIS A 153 -6.03 9.24 12.89
CA HIS A 153 -6.76 8.82 11.70
C HIS A 153 -7.05 7.31 11.65
N GLY A 154 -6.80 6.60 12.76
CA GLY A 154 -7.07 5.15 12.87
C GLY A 154 -6.02 4.28 12.19
N LEU A 155 -4.85 4.83 11.86
CA LEU A 155 -3.74 4.11 11.22
C LEU A 155 -2.56 4.00 12.18
N HIS A 156 -1.88 2.86 12.14
CA HIS A 156 -0.62 2.66 12.84
C HIS A 156 0.51 2.48 11.82
N VAL A 157 1.52 3.37 11.87
CA VAL A 157 2.69 3.26 10.98
C VAL A 157 3.64 2.21 11.53
N ILE A 158 3.79 1.10 10.83
CA ILE A 158 4.66 -0.02 11.25
C ILE A 158 6.08 0.08 10.68
N GLY A 159 6.30 0.93 9.67
CA GLY A 159 7.62 1.14 9.10
C GLY A 159 7.60 1.91 7.79
N TYR A 160 8.79 2.15 7.27
CA TYR A 160 9.02 2.88 6.03
C TYR A 160 9.83 2.02 5.05
N LEU A 161 9.44 2.06 3.79
CA LEU A 161 10.19 1.47 2.68
C LEU A 161 10.75 2.61 1.85
N GLU A 162 12.07 2.60 1.62
CA GLU A 162 12.72 3.63 0.81
C GLU A 162 12.40 3.45 -0.67
N SER A 163 11.95 4.53 -1.31
CA SER A 163 11.68 4.61 -2.75
C SER A 163 12.72 5.47 -3.50
N GLY A 164 13.67 6.08 -2.80
CA GLY A 164 14.61 7.04 -3.36
C GLY A 164 13.95 8.39 -3.68
N PHE A 165 14.57 9.13 -4.58
CA PHE A 165 14.08 10.43 -5.04
C PHE A 165 13.14 10.30 -6.22
N ARG A 166 12.25 11.29 -6.34
CA ARG A 166 11.32 11.37 -7.46
C ARG A 166 11.97 12.09 -8.63
N ASP A 167 12.11 11.38 -9.74
CA ASP A 167 12.69 11.89 -10.97
C ASP A 167 11.62 12.13 -12.04
N VAL A 168 11.94 13.03 -12.98
CA VAL A 168 11.10 13.32 -14.14
C VAL A 168 11.60 12.52 -15.34
N PHE A 169 10.77 11.64 -15.89
CA PHE A 169 11.01 10.96 -17.15
C PHE A 169 10.29 11.69 -18.28
N SER A 170 11.01 12.15 -19.27
CA SER A 170 10.47 12.97 -20.36
C SER A 170 11.03 12.56 -21.73
N LYS A 171 10.18 12.69 -22.76
CA LYS A 171 10.60 12.48 -24.17
C LYS A 171 11.46 13.63 -24.69
N LYS A 172 11.43 14.77 -24.04
CA LYS A 172 12.23 15.96 -24.38
C LYS A 172 13.09 16.33 -23.18
N PRO A 173 14.30 16.86 -23.39
CA PRO A 173 15.12 17.35 -22.30
C PRO A 173 14.36 18.43 -21.49
N ILE A 174 14.35 18.30 -20.17
CA ILE A 174 13.90 19.28 -19.21
C ILE A 174 15.12 19.67 -18.38
N GLN A 175 15.63 20.87 -18.57
CA GLN A 175 16.84 21.38 -17.91
C GLN A 175 16.53 22.53 -16.95
N THR A 176 15.45 23.24 -17.21
CA THR A 176 15.01 24.38 -16.42
C THR A 176 13.51 24.30 -16.12
N PRO A 177 13.01 24.97 -15.08
CA PRO A 177 11.56 25.04 -14.83
C PRO A 177 10.75 25.57 -16.03
N ALA A 178 11.33 26.43 -16.87
CA ALA A 178 10.66 26.98 -18.05
C ALA A 178 10.36 25.91 -19.12
N ASP A 179 11.14 24.82 -19.15
CA ASP A 179 10.95 23.73 -20.09
C ASP A 179 9.69 22.89 -19.80
N PHE A 180 9.11 23.03 -18.62
CA PHE A 180 7.83 22.40 -18.26
C PHE A 180 6.61 23.10 -18.89
N LYS A 181 6.76 24.29 -19.45
CA LYS A 181 5.63 25.06 -19.97
C LYS A 181 4.82 24.25 -21.01
N GLY A 182 3.55 23.97 -20.66
CA GLY A 182 2.62 23.22 -21.50
C GLY A 182 2.87 21.72 -21.58
N VAL A 183 3.85 21.18 -20.86
CA VAL A 183 4.13 19.75 -20.83
C VAL A 183 3.03 19.03 -20.06
N LYS A 184 2.44 17.97 -20.66
CA LYS A 184 1.59 17.03 -19.93
C LYS A 184 2.48 16.10 -19.12
N ILE A 185 2.27 16.06 -17.82
CA ILE A 185 3.02 15.19 -16.91
C ILE A 185 2.08 14.42 -15.99
N ARG A 186 2.34 13.13 -15.84
CA ARG A 186 1.68 12.31 -14.83
C ARG A 186 2.33 12.62 -13.48
N VAL A 187 1.51 12.83 -12.47
CA VAL A 187 1.92 12.90 -11.07
C VAL A 187 1.13 11.88 -10.24
N MET A 188 1.54 11.65 -9.00
CA MET A 188 0.74 10.87 -8.06
C MET A 188 -0.58 11.58 -7.72
N GLN A 189 -1.51 10.87 -7.13
CA GLN A 189 -2.77 11.43 -6.61
C GLN A 189 -2.48 12.30 -5.38
N ASN A 190 -1.87 13.45 -5.59
CA ASN A 190 -1.43 14.37 -4.53
C ASN A 190 -1.56 15.82 -4.99
N GLU A 191 -2.24 16.63 -4.21
CA GLU A 191 -2.51 18.03 -4.52
C GLU A 191 -1.25 18.89 -4.53
N GLY A 192 -0.29 18.61 -3.64
CA GLY A 192 0.99 19.32 -3.60
C GLY A 192 1.80 19.10 -4.88
N GLN A 193 1.82 17.91 -5.41
CA GLN A 193 2.49 17.62 -6.70
C GLN A 193 1.77 18.28 -7.86
N LEU A 194 0.43 18.25 -7.89
CA LEU A 194 -0.34 18.99 -8.90
C LEU A 194 -0.02 20.48 -8.86
N ALA A 195 0.00 21.09 -7.69
CA ALA A 195 0.31 22.50 -7.49
C ALA A 195 1.75 22.83 -7.93
N ALA A 196 2.73 22.03 -7.54
CA ALA A 196 4.14 22.25 -7.87
C ALA A 196 4.38 22.23 -9.38
N PHE A 197 3.89 21.21 -10.10
CA PHE A 197 4.06 21.15 -11.55
C PHE A 197 3.23 22.19 -12.29
N THR A 198 2.07 22.58 -11.76
CA THR A 198 1.29 23.71 -12.29
C THR A 198 2.08 25.02 -12.16
N ALA A 199 2.76 25.24 -11.04
CA ALA A 199 3.61 26.42 -10.84
C ALA A 199 4.78 26.50 -11.84
N PHE A 200 5.30 25.34 -12.29
CA PHE A 200 6.28 25.29 -13.39
C PHE A 200 5.65 25.52 -14.78
N GLY A 201 4.34 25.68 -14.86
CA GLY A 201 3.61 25.86 -16.13
C GLY A 201 3.31 24.57 -16.89
N ALA A 202 3.48 23.43 -16.27
CA ALA A 202 3.07 22.13 -16.81
C ALA A 202 1.55 21.95 -16.74
N ASN A 203 1.06 20.92 -17.41
CA ASN A 203 -0.30 20.41 -17.30
C ASN A 203 -0.28 19.05 -16.58
N PRO A 204 -0.21 19.03 -15.24
CA PRO A 204 -0.15 17.79 -14.49
C PRO A 204 -1.49 17.05 -14.50
N VAL A 205 -1.43 15.71 -14.48
CA VAL A 205 -2.60 14.83 -14.35
C VAL A 205 -2.29 13.81 -13.26
N ALA A 206 -3.15 13.76 -12.25
CA ALA A 206 -3.04 12.76 -11.19
C ALA A 206 -3.53 11.40 -11.71
N ILE A 207 -2.65 10.40 -11.71
CA ILE A 207 -2.96 9.03 -12.11
C ILE A 207 -2.35 8.08 -11.09
N SER A 208 -3.14 7.12 -10.60
CA SER A 208 -2.69 6.08 -9.67
C SER A 208 -1.44 5.35 -10.18
N ALA A 209 -0.63 4.84 -9.28
CA ALA A 209 0.34 3.81 -9.58
C ALA A 209 -0.41 2.46 -9.54
N SER A 210 -0.54 1.84 -10.69
CA SER A 210 -1.17 0.52 -10.85
C SER A 210 -0.34 -0.30 -11.83
#